data_842fd1ebebd5b217c7e434b6a77425ab
#
_entry.id   842fd1ebebd5b217c7e434b6a77425ab
#
_cell.length_a   1.000
_cell.length_b   1.000
_cell.length_c   1.000
_cell.angle_alpha   90.00
_cell.angle_beta   90.00
_cell.angle_gamma   90.00
#
_symmetry.space_group_name_H-M   'P 1'
#
loop_
_entity.id
_entity.type
_entity.pdbx_description
1 polymer ?
#
loop_
_entity_poly.entity_id
_entity_poly.type
_entity_poly.pdbx_seq_one_letter_code
_entity_poly.pdbx_strand_id
1 'polypeptide(L)'
;RSILGESARPYLEAVVHDGAILAHAQAPSGKAVPVPGGFVANGRWPFVSFSNYAKWTFLSTMVDGPPPGWQPTDKTSTPPPAHNRWLWLRMDEPGIVIEDTWDAMSLRGTMSNDVVLEDVFIPEERAPVVVRPQPETVWVPNPPPAFRIPYSTIRALIGGQLLGIAQAALNDTIEYAANQNMTLGGNAKVSMPGNQFAVADAAIAIDSARTYLYDKVRYFAKKAITEEPFTRDDAIQLQMANLMARENSQIAVDRLFTIRGAHGLHVSGNFERYYRDVRAGTLHAFFPPDLERELIGKHLFGVPADAQPRWS
;
A
#
# COMPACT_ATOMS: atom_id res chain seq x y z
N ARG A 1 7.91 -6.99 12.79
CA ARG A 1 8.21 -8.11 13.71
C ARG A 1 7.26 -9.29 13.51
N SER A 2 5.97 -9.07 13.28
CA SER A 2 4.97 -10.15 13.11
C SER A 2 5.20 -11.04 11.88
N ILE A 3 5.78 -10.50 10.81
CA ILE A 3 6.04 -11.23 9.55
C ILE A 3 7.51 -11.62 9.44
N LEU A 4 8.41 -10.80 9.98
CA LEU A 4 9.86 -10.93 9.83
C LEU A 4 10.55 -11.60 11.02
N GLY A 5 9.84 -11.77 12.15
CA GLY A 5 10.42 -12.35 13.36
C GLY A 5 11.62 -11.54 13.91
N GLU A 6 12.55 -12.21 14.53
CA GLU A 6 13.76 -11.60 15.10
C GLU A 6 14.75 -11.13 14.01
N SER A 7 14.67 -11.66 12.79
CA SER A 7 15.52 -11.23 11.68
C SER A 7 15.31 -9.75 11.29
N ALA A 8 14.16 -9.16 11.61
CA ALA A 8 13.89 -7.75 11.37
C ALA A 8 14.49 -6.81 12.45
N ARG A 9 14.92 -7.35 13.59
CA ARG A 9 15.35 -6.53 14.74
C ARG A 9 16.44 -5.51 14.40
N PRO A 10 17.55 -5.85 13.73
CA PRO A 10 18.62 -4.90 13.43
C PRO A 10 18.15 -3.71 12.60
N TYR A 11 17.21 -3.94 11.70
CA TYR A 11 16.66 -2.92 10.80
C TYR A 11 15.68 -2.00 11.53
N LEU A 12 14.87 -2.57 12.43
CA LEU A 12 13.97 -1.77 13.28
C LEU A 12 14.75 -0.93 14.28
N GLU A 13 15.84 -1.45 14.82
CA GLU A 13 16.75 -0.69 15.68
C GLU A 13 17.39 0.48 14.92
N ALA A 14 17.80 0.29 13.66
CA ALA A 14 18.29 1.37 12.81
C ALA A 14 17.23 2.47 12.56
N VAL A 15 15.95 2.10 12.41
CA VAL A 15 14.86 3.08 12.30
C VAL A 15 14.72 3.88 13.59
N VAL A 16 14.70 3.18 14.74
CA VAL A 16 14.42 3.81 16.06
C VAL A 16 15.60 4.66 16.54
N HIS A 17 16.84 4.18 16.39
CA HIS A 17 18.03 4.82 16.96
C HIS A 17 18.73 5.76 15.98
N ASP A 18 18.76 5.39 14.70
CA ASP A 18 19.48 6.15 13.67
C ASP A 18 18.56 7.01 12.81
N GLY A 19 17.24 6.93 13.00
CA GLY A 19 16.25 7.58 12.12
C GLY A 19 16.30 7.06 10.68
N ALA A 20 16.75 5.82 10.47
CA ALA A 20 16.92 5.26 9.14
C ALA A 20 15.58 5.09 8.41
N ILE A 21 15.56 5.46 7.13
CA ILE A 21 14.44 5.15 6.24
C ILE A 21 14.64 3.73 5.71
N LEU A 22 13.56 2.93 5.73
CA LEU A 22 13.50 1.62 5.10
C LEU A 22 12.70 1.71 3.81
N ALA A 23 13.30 1.27 2.70
CA ALA A 23 12.59 1.05 1.45
C ALA A 23 12.18 -0.42 1.30
N HIS A 24 11.27 -0.72 0.38
CA HIS A 24 10.92 -2.12 0.10
C HIS A 24 10.29 -2.29 -1.28
N ALA A 25 10.46 -3.51 -1.84
CA ALA A 25 9.66 -4.00 -2.95
C ALA A 25 9.12 -5.39 -2.61
N GLN A 26 7.79 -5.50 -2.53
CA GLN A 26 7.13 -6.74 -2.13
C GLN A 26 6.80 -7.67 -3.30
N ALA A 27 6.72 -7.14 -4.51
CA ALA A 27 6.55 -7.97 -5.70
C ALA A 27 7.85 -8.77 -5.92
N PRO A 28 7.80 -10.11 -5.96
CA PRO A 28 8.98 -10.90 -6.22
C PRO A 28 9.55 -10.55 -7.60
N SER A 29 10.79 -10.10 -7.60
CA SER A 29 11.53 -9.76 -8.82
C SER A 29 12.96 -10.28 -8.69
N GLY A 30 13.70 -10.31 -9.80
CA GLY A 30 15.05 -10.83 -9.81
C GLY A 30 15.15 -12.30 -9.40
N LYS A 31 16.37 -12.75 -9.19
CA LYS A 31 16.70 -14.11 -8.72
C LYS A 31 17.77 -14.05 -7.65
N ALA A 32 17.68 -14.97 -6.68
CA ALA A 32 18.75 -15.24 -5.72
C ALA A 32 19.14 -16.71 -5.83
N VAL A 33 20.43 -16.94 -6.06
CA VAL A 33 21.00 -18.28 -6.21
C VAL A 33 21.73 -18.64 -4.92
N PRO A 34 21.45 -19.80 -4.30
CA PRO A 34 22.16 -20.26 -3.12
C PRO A 34 23.66 -20.45 -3.40
N VAL A 35 24.49 -19.95 -2.47
CA VAL A 35 25.94 -20.15 -2.45
C VAL A 35 26.36 -20.47 -1.02
N PRO A 36 27.59 -20.95 -0.77
CA PRO A 36 28.05 -21.17 0.60
C PRO A 36 27.90 -19.91 1.47
N GLY A 37 27.14 -20.02 2.55
CA GLY A 37 26.93 -18.94 3.53
C GLY A 37 25.82 -17.94 3.19
N GLY A 38 25.10 -18.10 2.07
CA GLY A 38 24.03 -17.19 1.71
C GLY A 38 23.56 -17.29 0.27
N PHE A 39 23.35 -16.14 -0.37
CA PHE A 39 22.82 -16.03 -1.73
C PHE A 39 23.61 -14.98 -2.53
N VAL A 40 23.67 -15.18 -3.84
CA VAL A 40 24.03 -14.12 -4.79
C VAL A 40 22.76 -13.71 -5.53
N ALA A 41 22.42 -12.43 -5.46
CA ALA A 41 21.21 -11.88 -6.06
C ALA A 41 21.51 -10.98 -7.24
N ASN A 42 20.69 -11.14 -8.28
CA ASN A 42 20.73 -10.37 -9.51
C ASN A 42 19.31 -10.02 -9.94
N GLY A 43 19.13 -8.83 -10.49
CA GLY A 43 17.87 -8.42 -11.09
C GLY A 43 17.49 -6.98 -10.83
N ARG A 44 16.26 -6.64 -11.19
CA ARG A 44 15.67 -5.32 -11.11
C ARG A 44 14.38 -5.38 -10.30
N TRP A 45 14.27 -4.51 -9.31
CA TRP A 45 13.07 -4.33 -8.49
C TRP A 45 12.48 -2.95 -8.73
N PRO A 46 11.35 -2.84 -9.42
CA PRO A 46 10.69 -1.56 -9.67
C PRO A 46 9.91 -1.08 -8.44
N PHE A 47 9.57 0.21 -8.46
CA PHE A 47 8.73 0.85 -7.44
C PHE A 47 9.27 0.78 -6.01
N VAL A 48 10.58 0.91 -5.83
CA VAL A 48 11.21 0.96 -4.51
C VAL A 48 11.11 2.37 -3.96
N SER A 49 10.00 2.66 -3.28
CA SER A 49 9.72 4.00 -2.73
C SER A 49 10.79 4.45 -1.73
N PHE A 50 11.20 5.71 -1.84
CA PHE A 50 12.28 6.32 -1.07
C PHE A 50 13.67 5.70 -1.28
N SER A 51 13.90 4.99 -2.37
CA SER A 51 15.19 4.34 -2.65
C SER A 51 16.39 5.27 -2.52
N ASN A 52 16.28 6.54 -2.94
CA ASN A 52 17.37 7.53 -2.86
C ASN A 52 17.72 7.96 -1.42
N TYR A 53 16.85 7.75 -0.46
CA TYR A 53 17.03 8.19 0.93
C TYR A 53 17.08 7.03 1.92
N ALA A 54 16.75 5.83 1.47
CA ALA A 54 16.73 4.66 2.32
C ALA A 54 18.17 4.25 2.70
N LYS A 55 18.39 3.95 3.96
CA LYS A 55 19.62 3.31 4.45
C LYS A 55 19.59 1.81 4.25
N TRP A 56 18.40 1.23 4.37
CA TRP A 56 18.13 -0.18 4.22
C TRP A 56 16.96 -0.42 3.27
N THR A 57 16.99 -1.54 2.59
CA THR A 57 15.85 -2.03 1.82
C THR A 57 15.62 -3.51 2.07
N PHE A 58 14.39 -3.97 1.89
CA PHE A 58 14.12 -5.39 1.73
C PHE A 58 13.40 -5.63 0.40
N LEU A 59 13.96 -6.55 -0.37
CA LEU A 59 13.50 -6.88 -1.70
C LEU A 59 12.97 -8.31 -1.72
N SER A 60 11.76 -8.50 -2.20
CA SER A 60 11.18 -9.83 -2.36
C SER A 60 11.76 -10.50 -3.60
N THR A 61 12.19 -11.76 -3.45
CA THR A 61 12.74 -12.55 -4.56
C THR A 61 12.30 -14.01 -4.49
N MET A 62 12.32 -14.69 -5.63
CA MET A 62 12.10 -16.13 -5.70
C MET A 62 13.43 -16.88 -5.70
N VAL A 63 13.48 -17.92 -4.90
CA VAL A 63 14.59 -18.90 -4.86
C VAL A 63 14.05 -20.24 -5.34
N ASP A 64 14.75 -20.91 -6.23
CA ASP A 64 14.34 -22.21 -6.77
C ASP A 64 14.30 -23.28 -5.67
N GLY A 65 13.34 -24.19 -5.78
CA GLY A 65 13.12 -25.26 -4.82
C GLY A 65 12.22 -24.91 -3.64
N PRO A 66 11.86 -25.89 -2.81
CA PRO A 66 11.01 -25.69 -1.64
C PRO A 66 11.75 -24.90 -0.55
N PRO A 67 11.00 -24.25 0.37
CA PRO A 67 11.62 -23.58 1.52
C PRO A 67 12.31 -24.62 2.43
N PRO A 68 13.35 -24.22 3.16
CA PRO A 68 14.01 -25.07 4.14
C PRO A 68 13.00 -25.67 5.12
N GLY A 69 13.13 -26.97 5.38
CA GLY A 69 12.23 -27.68 6.31
C GLY A 69 10.84 -28.00 5.74
N TRP A 70 10.60 -27.76 4.46
CA TRP A 70 9.36 -28.18 3.83
C TRP A 70 9.10 -29.68 4.01
N GLN A 71 7.89 -30.01 4.41
CA GLN A 71 7.43 -31.41 4.53
C GLN A 71 6.09 -31.55 3.80
N PRO A 72 5.81 -32.67 3.15
CA PRO A 72 4.51 -32.92 2.56
C PRO A 72 3.42 -32.92 3.62
N THR A 73 2.30 -32.27 3.34
CA THR A 73 1.11 -32.24 4.22
C THR A 73 0.28 -33.52 4.06
N ASP A 74 0.40 -34.18 2.90
CA ASP A 74 -0.24 -35.45 2.58
C ASP A 74 0.56 -36.19 1.47
N LYS A 75 0.07 -37.37 1.06
CA LYS A 75 0.72 -38.20 0.04
C LYS A 75 0.69 -37.60 -1.38
N THR A 76 -0.09 -36.58 -1.62
CA THR A 76 -0.23 -35.90 -2.92
C THR A 76 0.54 -34.59 -2.99
N SER A 77 1.08 -34.13 -1.85
CA SER A 77 1.83 -32.88 -1.76
C SER A 77 3.14 -32.98 -2.54
N THR A 78 3.30 -32.09 -3.50
CA THR A 78 4.55 -31.92 -4.25
C THR A 78 5.33 -30.73 -3.72
N PRO A 79 6.67 -30.79 -3.65
CA PRO A 79 7.45 -29.62 -3.24
C PRO A 79 7.20 -28.46 -4.21
N PRO A 80 7.04 -27.24 -3.69
CA PRO A 80 6.90 -26.06 -4.54
C PRO A 80 8.17 -25.89 -5.38
N PRO A 81 8.03 -25.48 -6.65
CA PRO A 81 9.18 -25.29 -7.55
C PRO A 81 10.07 -24.12 -7.11
N ALA A 82 9.55 -23.21 -6.32
CA ALA A 82 10.28 -22.07 -5.77
C ALA A 82 9.60 -21.54 -4.50
N HIS A 83 10.36 -20.79 -3.71
CA HIS A 83 9.86 -20.11 -2.53
C HIS A 83 10.32 -18.65 -2.48
N ASN A 84 9.59 -17.82 -1.74
CA ASN A 84 9.90 -16.40 -1.61
C ASN A 84 10.82 -16.13 -0.41
N ARG A 85 11.81 -15.27 -0.64
CA ARG A 85 12.68 -14.72 0.42
C ARG A 85 12.66 -13.20 0.40
N TRP A 86 12.91 -12.56 1.55
CA TRP A 86 13.18 -11.16 1.64
C TRP A 86 14.66 -10.92 1.82
N LEU A 87 15.25 -10.24 0.85
CA LEU A 87 16.67 -9.88 0.88
C LEU A 87 16.82 -8.54 1.59
N TRP A 88 17.46 -8.55 2.75
CA TRP A 88 17.77 -7.35 3.51
C TRP A 88 19.13 -6.81 3.11
N LEU A 89 19.16 -5.58 2.62
CA LEU A 89 20.31 -4.94 1.99
C LEU A 89 20.52 -3.55 2.55
N ARG A 90 21.77 -3.16 2.72
CA ARG A 90 22.11 -1.74 2.86
C ARG A 90 22.20 -1.14 1.47
N MET A 91 21.64 0.06 1.31
CA MET A 91 21.59 0.70 -0.02
C MET A 91 22.97 1.17 -0.52
N ASP A 92 23.99 1.15 0.35
CA ASP A 92 25.39 1.51 0.04
C ASP A 92 26.29 0.28 -0.24
N GLU A 93 25.74 -0.92 -0.29
CA GLU A 93 26.53 -2.14 -0.59
C GLU A 93 26.96 -2.18 -2.06
N PRO A 94 28.15 -2.71 -2.35
CA PRO A 94 28.61 -2.88 -3.73
C PRO A 94 27.66 -3.72 -4.55
N GLY A 95 27.46 -3.36 -5.82
CA GLY A 95 26.55 -4.07 -6.74
C GLY A 95 25.10 -3.61 -6.65
N ILE A 96 24.78 -2.64 -5.78
CA ILE A 96 23.44 -2.04 -5.71
C ILE A 96 23.43 -0.72 -6.49
N VAL A 97 22.55 -0.61 -7.47
CA VAL A 97 22.38 0.59 -8.28
C VAL A 97 20.93 1.06 -8.17
N ILE A 98 20.74 2.35 -7.91
CA ILE A 98 19.43 3.02 -8.00
C ILE A 98 19.36 3.70 -9.36
N GLU A 99 18.47 3.24 -10.21
CA GLU A 99 18.23 3.87 -11.51
C GLU A 99 17.10 4.89 -11.39
N ASP A 100 17.34 6.10 -11.88
CA ASP A 100 16.35 7.20 -11.88
C ASP A 100 15.26 6.95 -12.91
N THR A 101 14.27 6.16 -12.53
CA THR A 101 13.15 5.71 -13.38
C THR A 101 11.81 6.31 -12.96
N TRP A 102 11.76 7.08 -11.84
CA TRP A 102 10.51 7.60 -11.32
C TRP A 102 10.05 8.88 -12.01
N ASP A 103 9.84 8.81 -13.33
CA ASP A 103 9.19 9.88 -14.11
C ASP A 103 7.67 9.68 -14.12
N ALA A 104 7.03 9.85 -12.96
CA ALA A 104 5.64 9.57 -12.75
C ALA A 104 4.75 10.83 -12.79
N MET A 105 3.52 10.65 -13.26
CA MET A 105 2.49 11.69 -13.24
C MET A 105 2.17 12.16 -11.82
N SER A 106 2.21 11.24 -10.85
CA SER A 106 1.76 11.48 -9.47
C SER A 106 2.68 10.83 -8.45
N LEU A 107 2.49 11.19 -7.18
CA LEU A 107 3.32 10.73 -6.07
C LEU A 107 4.83 10.91 -6.33
N ARG A 108 5.19 12.00 -7.01
CA ARG A 108 6.58 12.26 -7.42
C ARG A 108 7.55 12.26 -6.25
N GLY A 109 7.09 12.75 -5.08
CA GLY A 109 7.89 12.79 -3.86
C GLY A 109 8.21 11.43 -3.25
N THR A 110 7.61 10.33 -3.72
CA THR A 110 7.98 8.99 -3.25
C THR A 110 9.29 8.50 -3.84
N MET A 111 9.75 9.08 -4.97
CA MET A 111 11.00 8.68 -5.65
C MET A 111 11.11 7.15 -5.72
N SER A 112 10.04 6.53 -6.28
CA SER A 112 9.90 5.07 -6.33
C SER A 112 10.71 4.50 -7.50
N ASN A 113 12.00 4.75 -7.49
CA ASN A 113 12.94 4.32 -8.52
C ASN A 113 13.14 2.80 -8.52
N ASP A 114 13.73 2.30 -9.58
CA ASP A 114 14.16 0.91 -9.67
C ASP A 114 15.46 0.72 -8.89
N VAL A 115 15.54 -0.41 -8.18
CA VAL A 115 16.78 -0.89 -7.57
C VAL A 115 17.27 -2.10 -8.35
N VAL A 116 18.51 -2.04 -8.81
CA VAL A 116 19.18 -3.10 -9.57
C VAL A 116 20.25 -3.73 -8.69
N LEU A 117 20.29 -5.04 -8.67
CA LEU A 117 21.34 -5.82 -8.01
C LEU A 117 22.20 -6.51 -9.08
N GLU A 118 23.51 -6.38 -8.95
CA GLU A 118 24.52 -7.03 -9.80
C GLU A 118 25.50 -7.81 -8.92
N ASP A 119 25.36 -9.13 -8.91
CA ASP A 119 26.18 -10.09 -8.14
C ASP A 119 26.28 -9.74 -6.63
N VAL A 120 25.19 -9.28 -6.03
CA VAL A 120 25.19 -8.89 -4.62
C VAL A 120 25.11 -10.13 -3.73
N PHE A 121 26.12 -10.34 -2.88
CA PHE A 121 26.11 -11.39 -1.88
C PHE A 121 25.28 -10.98 -0.65
N ILE A 122 24.36 -11.86 -0.26
CA ILE A 122 23.48 -11.68 0.89
C ILE A 122 23.67 -12.86 1.84
N PRO A 123 24.14 -12.66 3.08
CA PRO A 123 24.23 -13.72 4.07
C PRO A 123 22.85 -14.34 4.37
N GLU A 124 22.84 -15.64 4.73
CA GLU A 124 21.60 -16.40 4.99
C GLU A 124 20.70 -15.71 6.04
N GLU A 125 21.28 -15.15 7.09
CA GLU A 125 20.54 -14.44 8.15
C GLU A 125 19.85 -13.17 7.67
N ARG A 126 20.29 -12.61 6.54
CA ARG A 126 19.65 -11.45 5.88
C ARG A 126 18.70 -11.82 4.75
N ALA A 127 18.46 -13.11 4.55
CA ALA A 127 17.56 -13.62 3.51
C ALA A 127 16.46 -14.53 4.08
N PRO A 128 15.64 -14.08 5.06
CA PRO A 128 14.62 -14.93 5.67
C PRO A 128 13.58 -15.38 4.63
N VAL A 129 13.07 -16.60 4.82
CA VAL A 129 11.94 -17.11 4.05
C VAL A 129 10.70 -16.29 4.36
N VAL A 130 10.00 -15.87 3.33
CA VAL A 130 8.70 -15.22 3.48
C VAL A 130 7.65 -16.29 3.72
N VAL A 131 7.34 -16.52 4.97
CA VAL A 131 6.15 -17.28 5.34
C VAL A 131 4.96 -16.36 5.12
N ARG A 132 4.26 -16.49 3.97
CA ARG A 132 2.96 -15.82 3.81
C ARG A 132 1.99 -16.53 4.75
N PRO A 133 1.49 -15.84 5.78
CA PRO A 133 0.45 -16.44 6.59
C PRO A 133 -0.73 -16.72 5.66
N GLN A 134 -1.26 -17.93 5.71
CA GLN A 134 -2.57 -18.21 5.11
C GLN A 134 -3.56 -17.18 5.68
N PRO A 135 -4.56 -16.71 4.91
CA PRO A 135 -5.49 -15.70 5.37
C PRO A 135 -6.15 -16.01 6.74
N GLU A 136 -6.17 -17.28 7.09
CA GLU A 136 -6.78 -17.81 8.31
C GLU A 136 -5.79 -17.97 9.49
N THR A 137 -4.48 -17.78 9.28
CA THR A 137 -3.45 -18.18 10.25
C THR A 137 -2.42 -17.11 10.58
N VAL A 138 -2.74 -15.83 10.38
CA VAL A 138 -1.82 -14.74 10.81
C VAL A 138 -1.90 -14.56 12.33
N TRP A 139 -1.64 -15.63 13.06
CA TRP A 139 -1.53 -15.59 14.50
C TRP A 139 -0.05 -15.72 14.90
N VAL A 140 0.52 -14.64 15.40
CA VAL A 140 1.81 -14.69 16.10
C VAL A 140 1.53 -14.85 17.59
N PRO A 141 2.04 -15.91 18.24
CA PRO A 141 1.83 -16.09 19.68
C PRO A 141 2.29 -14.86 20.46
N ASN A 142 1.37 -14.27 21.24
CA ASN A 142 1.64 -13.15 22.15
C ASN A 142 2.34 -11.89 21.57
N PRO A 143 1.99 -11.37 20.39
CA PRO A 143 2.50 -10.05 20.00
C PRO A 143 1.83 -8.96 20.86
N PRO A 144 2.47 -7.79 21.04
CA PRO A 144 1.78 -6.62 21.57
C PRO A 144 0.52 -6.30 20.77
N PRO A 145 -0.55 -5.75 21.38
CA PRO A 145 -1.85 -5.56 20.73
C PRO A 145 -1.79 -4.90 19.35
N ALA A 146 -0.93 -3.88 19.19
CA ALA A 146 -0.73 -3.21 17.91
C ALA A 146 -0.22 -4.12 16.79
N PHE A 147 0.42 -5.25 17.11
CA PHE A 147 0.97 -6.22 16.15
C PHE A 147 0.11 -7.47 15.96
N ARG A 148 -1.04 -7.55 16.66
CA ARG A 148 -2.02 -8.62 16.48
C ARG A 148 -2.92 -8.39 15.27
N ILE A 149 -2.88 -7.17 14.72
CA ILE A 149 -3.68 -6.79 13.56
C ILE A 149 -3.15 -7.53 12.31
N PRO A 150 -4.01 -8.21 11.53
CA PRO A 150 -3.60 -8.92 10.33
C PRO A 150 -2.89 -8.01 9.33
N TYR A 151 -1.90 -8.54 8.60
CA TYR A 151 -1.19 -7.79 7.55
C TYR A 151 -2.14 -7.20 6.48
N SER A 152 -3.27 -7.86 6.22
CA SER A 152 -4.31 -7.34 5.32
C SER A 152 -4.81 -5.94 5.69
N THR A 153 -4.67 -5.53 6.95
CA THR A 153 -5.07 -4.20 7.44
C THR A 153 -4.19 -3.06 6.92
N ILE A 154 -2.98 -3.37 6.43
CA ILE A 154 -2.12 -2.36 5.79
C ILE A 154 -2.83 -1.67 4.62
N ARG A 155 -3.80 -2.36 4.01
CA ARG A 155 -4.67 -1.80 2.96
C ARG A 155 -5.43 -0.56 3.43
N ALA A 156 -5.86 -0.52 4.69
CA ALA A 156 -6.57 0.62 5.27
C ALA A 156 -5.71 1.90 5.30
N LEU A 157 -4.39 1.77 5.32
CA LEU A 157 -3.48 2.92 5.29
C LEU A 157 -3.62 3.72 4.00
N ILE A 158 -3.78 3.04 2.86
CA ILE A 158 -3.96 3.70 1.56
C ILE A 158 -5.26 4.50 1.53
N GLY A 159 -6.36 3.92 2.00
CA GLY A 159 -7.64 4.63 2.11
C GLY A 159 -7.53 5.88 3.00
N GLY A 160 -6.83 5.78 4.12
CA GLY A 160 -6.59 6.90 5.03
C GLY A 160 -5.76 8.02 4.40
N GLN A 161 -4.72 7.68 3.65
CA GLN A 161 -3.89 8.66 2.93
C GLN A 161 -4.70 9.41 1.86
N LEU A 162 -5.53 8.72 1.08
CA LEU A 162 -6.35 9.33 0.04
C LEU A 162 -7.45 10.20 0.62
N LEU A 163 -8.06 9.81 1.74
CA LEU A 163 -8.98 10.67 2.48
C LEU A 163 -8.30 11.96 2.96
N GLY A 164 -7.03 11.89 3.36
CA GLY A 164 -6.23 13.06 3.70
C GLY A 164 -6.03 14.00 2.51
N ILE A 165 -5.73 13.47 1.33
CA ILE A 165 -5.61 14.26 0.09
C ILE A 165 -6.95 14.92 -0.27
N ALA A 166 -8.05 14.15 -0.23
CA ALA A 166 -9.38 14.67 -0.54
C ALA A 166 -9.82 15.76 0.46
N GLN A 167 -9.51 15.59 1.75
CA GLN A 167 -9.80 16.62 2.76
C GLN A 167 -8.99 17.89 2.52
N ALA A 168 -7.71 17.76 2.17
CA ALA A 168 -6.88 18.92 1.85
C ALA A 168 -7.41 19.67 0.61
N ALA A 169 -7.83 18.92 -0.42
CA ALA A 169 -8.46 19.48 -1.61
C ALA A 169 -9.77 20.21 -1.30
N LEU A 170 -10.59 19.66 -0.40
CA LEU A 170 -11.84 20.29 0.06
C LEU A 170 -11.56 21.61 0.77
N ASN A 171 -10.67 21.62 1.75
CA ASN A 171 -10.32 22.79 2.53
C ASN A 171 -9.77 23.92 1.63
N ASP A 172 -8.81 23.58 0.76
CA ASP A 172 -8.20 24.50 -0.19
C ASP A 172 -9.22 25.04 -1.22
N THR A 173 -10.19 24.23 -1.62
CA THR A 173 -11.24 24.68 -2.55
C THR A 173 -12.25 25.61 -1.89
N ILE A 174 -12.62 25.38 -0.64
CA ILE A 174 -13.49 26.26 0.13
C ILE A 174 -12.83 27.63 0.28
N GLU A 175 -11.55 27.67 0.67
CA GLU A 175 -10.79 28.92 0.80
C GLU A 175 -10.66 29.64 -0.54
N TYR A 176 -10.34 28.93 -1.61
CA TYR A 176 -10.28 29.48 -2.96
C TYR A 176 -11.63 30.09 -3.39
N ALA A 177 -12.73 29.38 -3.21
CA ALA A 177 -14.05 29.83 -3.63
C ALA A 177 -14.51 31.07 -2.84
N ALA A 178 -14.13 31.18 -1.57
CA ALA A 178 -14.44 32.36 -0.73
C ALA A 178 -13.76 33.64 -1.24
N ASN A 179 -12.61 33.51 -1.89
CA ASN A 179 -11.78 34.64 -2.33
C ASN A 179 -11.81 34.90 -3.84
N GLN A 180 -12.67 34.22 -4.59
CA GLN A 180 -12.71 34.30 -6.04
C GLN A 180 -14.11 34.56 -6.61
N ASN A 181 -14.16 35.32 -7.69
CA ASN A 181 -15.36 35.53 -8.46
C ASN A 181 -15.37 34.65 -9.73
N MET A 182 -16.55 34.47 -10.30
CA MET A 182 -16.72 33.86 -11.61
C MET A 182 -16.13 34.77 -12.68
N THR A 183 -15.40 34.21 -13.63
CA THR A 183 -14.82 34.94 -14.77
C THR A 183 -15.90 35.59 -15.64
N LEU A 184 -17.01 34.89 -15.83
CA LEU A 184 -18.18 35.38 -16.52
C LEU A 184 -19.25 35.79 -15.50
N GLY A 185 -19.74 37.02 -15.59
CA GLY A 185 -20.79 37.57 -14.74
C GLY A 185 -20.34 38.12 -13.38
N GLY A 186 -19.07 37.94 -12.96
CA GLY A 186 -18.49 38.57 -11.77
C GLY A 186 -19.06 38.13 -10.41
N ASN A 187 -20.00 37.20 -10.36
CA ASN A 187 -20.58 36.69 -9.11
C ASN A 187 -19.54 35.92 -8.27
N ALA A 188 -19.65 36.07 -6.95
CA ALA A 188 -18.79 35.25 -6.05
C ALA A 188 -18.99 33.78 -6.27
N LYS A 189 -17.88 33.00 -6.33
CA LYS A 189 -17.94 31.55 -6.55
C LYS A 189 -18.78 30.82 -5.51
N VAL A 190 -18.75 31.29 -4.26
CA VAL A 190 -19.53 30.73 -3.15
C VAL A 190 -21.04 30.87 -3.31
N SER A 191 -21.51 31.85 -4.08
CA SER A 191 -22.95 32.08 -4.32
C SER A 191 -23.54 31.22 -5.43
N MET A 192 -22.70 30.51 -6.17
CA MET A 192 -23.14 29.71 -7.29
C MET A 192 -23.68 28.34 -6.83
N PRO A 193 -24.96 28.00 -7.11
CA PRO A 193 -25.56 26.74 -6.66
C PRO A 193 -24.75 25.50 -7.10
N GLY A 194 -24.23 25.49 -8.34
CA GLY A 194 -23.41 24.39 -8.83
C GLY A 194 -22.13 24.15 -8.00
N ASN A 195 -21.50 25.22 -7.51
CA ASN A 195 -20.34 25.12 -6.63
C ASN A 195 -20.74 24.62 -5.23
N GLN A 196 -21.89 25.09 -4.71
CA GLN A 196 -22.43 24.62 -3.44
C GLN A 196 -22.74 23.12 -3.47
N PHE A 197 -23.33 22.62 -4.56
CA PHE A 197 -23.58 21.19 -4.74
C PHE A 197 -22.28 20.40 -4.81
N ALA A 198 -21.30 20.87 -5.56
CA ALA A 198 -20.03 20.17 -5.70
C ALA A 198 -19.26 20.07 -4.36
N VAL A 199 -19.27 21.13 -3.55
CA VAL A 199 -18.68 21.09 -2.19
C VAL A 199 -19.46 20.14 -1.28
N ALA A 200 -20.79 20.14 -1.33
CA ALA A 200 -21.63 19.25 -0.52
C ALA A 200 -21.37 17.77 -0.91
N ASP A 201 -21.39 17.46 -2.22
CA ASP A 201 -21.11 16.10 -2.71
C ASP A 201 -19.72 15.61 -2.25
N ALA A 202 -18.70 16.47 -2.36
CA ALA A 202 -17.35 16.13 -1.93
C ALA A 202 -17.27 15.90 -0.41
N ALA A 203 -17.90 16.76 0.40
CA ALA A 203 -17.94 16.62 1.84
C ALA A 203 -18.64 15.32 2.27
N ILE A 204 -19.79 15.01 1.67
CA ILE A 204 -20.54 13.77 1.92
C ILE A 204 -19.70 12.54 1.57
N ALA A 205 -19.04 12.56 0.42
CA ALA A 205 -18.18 11.44 -0.02
C ALA A 205 -17.02 11.21 0.96
N ILE A 206 -16.36 12.28 1.40
CA ILE A 206 -15.22 12.20 2.35
C ILE A 206 -15.71 11.71 3.71
N ASP A 207 -16.76 12.30 4.27
CA ASP A 207 -17.18 12.01 5.65
C ASP A 207 -17.82 10.62 5.77
N SER A 208 -18.60 10.20 4.79
CA SER A 208 -19.14 8.82 4.79
C SER A 208 -18.03 7.77 4.75
N ALA A 209 -17.06 7.96 3.86
CA ALA A 209 -15.93 7.03 3.73
C ALA A 209 -15.01 7.05 4.97
N ARG A 210 -14.74 8.23 5.52
CA ARG A 210 -13.95 8.38 6.75
C ARG A 210 -14.63 7.68 7.93
N THR A 211 -15.92 7.92 8.11
CA THR A 211 -16.69 7.31 9.21
C THR A 211 -16.64 5.79 9.12
N TYR A 212 -16.87 5.24 7.93
CA TYR A 212 -16.84 3.80 7.72
C TYR A 212 -15.43 3.19 7.92
N LEU A 213 -14.40 3.82 7.35
CA LEU A 213 -13.02 3.33 7.50
C LEU A 213 -12.58 3.38 8.96
N TYR A 214 -12.85 4.47 9.69
CA TYR A 214 -12.44 4.62 11.09
C TYR A 214 -13.23 3.70 12.01
N ASP A 215 -14.50 3.41 11.71
CA ASP A 215 -15.27 2.40 12.44
C ASP A 215 -14.57 1.03 12.35
N LYS A 216 -14.20 0.60 11.14
CA LYS A 216 -13.51 -0.67 10.95
C LYS A 216 -12.12 -0.69 11.60
N VAL A 217 -11.35 0.39 11.50
CA VAL A 217 -10.05 0.47 12.17
C VAL A 217 -10.19 0.38 13.69
N ARG A 218 -11.17 1.06 14.29
CA ARG A 218 -11.45 0.95 15.75
C ARG A 218 -11.88 -0.45 16.13
N TYR A 219 -12.74 -1.08 15.33
CA TYR A 219 -13.18 -2.46 15.55
C TYR A 219 -11.98 -3.43 15.55
N PHE A 220 -11.09 -3.31 14.58
CA PHE A 220 -9.86 -4.11 14.51
C PHE A 220 -8.94 -3.85 15.71
N ALA A 221 -8.77 -2.59 16.09
CA ALA A 221 -7.97 -2.25 17.27
C ALA A 221 -8.54 -2.87 18.56
N LYS A 222 -9.86 -2.84 18.71
CA LYS A 222 -10.54 -3.50 19.85
C LYS A 222 -10.28 -4.99 19.86
N LYS A 223 -10.51 -5.69 18.74
CA LYS A 223 -10.24 -7.15 18.64
C LYS A 223 -8.77 -7.48 18.95
N ALA A 224 -7.83 -6.66 18.48
CA ALA A 224 -6.41 -6.85 18.78
C ALA A 224 -6.10 -6.73 20.29
N ILE A 225 -6.81 -5.84 20.99
CA ILE A 225 -6.67 -5.66 22.46
C ILE A 225 -7.32 -6.83 23.22
N THR A 226 -8.51 -7.23 22.83
CA THR A 226 -9.28 -8.30 23.50
C THR A 226 -8.86 -9.72 23.09
N GLU A 227 -7.89 -9.84 22.20
CA GLU A 227 -7.38 -11.12 21.67
C GLU A 227 -8.44 -11.95 20.93
N GLU A 228 -9.50 -11.32 20.48
CA GLU A 228 -10.50 -11.97 19.65
C GLU A 228 -9.90 -12.35 18.28
N PRO A 229 -10.15 -13.56 17.78
CA PRO A 229 -9.62 -13.99 16.50
C PRO A 229 -10.20 -13.16 15.35
N PHE A 230 -9.35 -12.79 14.39
CA PHE A 230 -9.80 -12.16 13.16
C PHE A 230 -10.37 -13.21 12.21
N THR A 231 -11.51 -12.90 11.62
CA THR A 231 -12.20 -13.76 10.66
C THR A 231 -12.02 -13.26 9.21
N ARG A 232 -12.40 -14.11 8.27
CA ARG A 232 -12.48 -13.70 6.87
C ARG A 232 -13.48 -12.57 6.67
N ASP A 233 -14.60 -12.59 7.39
CA ASP A 233 -15.61 -11.52 7.34
C ASP A 233 -15.00 -10.18 7.77
N ASP A 234 -14.24 -10.16 8.86
CA ASP A 234 -13.52 -8.96 9.31
C ASP A 234 -12.63 -8.39 8.18
N ALA A 235 -11.85 -9.25 7.53
CA ALA A 235 -10.96 -8.82 6.45
C ALA A 235 -11.73 -8.22 5.27
N ILE A 236 -12.87 -8.81 4.90
CA ILE A 236 -13.75 -8.30 3.85
C ILE A 236 -14.38 -6.96 4.25
N GLN A 237 -14.84 -6.82 5.49
CA GLN A 237 -15.38 -5.54 5.99
C GLN A 237 -14.36 -4.41 5.90
N LEU A 238 -13.11 -4.66 6.28
CA LEU A 238 -12.05 -3.66 6.14
C LEU A 238 -11.72 -3.35 4.67
N GLN A 239 -11.76 -4.38 3.82
CA GLN A 239 -11.54 -4.21 2.38
C GLN A 239 -12.62 -3.34 1.73
N MET A 240 -13.91 -3.54 2.10
CA MET A 240 -15.02 -2.69 1.66
C MET A 240 -14.79 -1.24 2.09
N ALA A 241 -14.42 -1.01 3.35
CA ALA A 241 -14.18 0.32 3.88
C ALA A 241 -13.00 1.02 3.19
N ASN A 242 -11.91 0.28 2.92
CA ASN A 242 -10.76 0.80 2.19
C ASN A 242 -11.08 1.15 0.73
N LEU A 243 -11.81 0.28 0.05
CA LEU A 243 -12.24 0.51 -1.34
C LEU A 243 -13.12 1.76 -1.43
N MET A 244 -14.12 1.89 -0.54
CA MET A 244 -14.98 3.06 -0.44
C MET A 244 -14.18 4.33 -0.16
N ALA A 245 -13.20 4.29 0.74
CA ALA A 245 -12.37 5.45 1.07
C ALA A 245 -11.56 5.94 -0.15
N ARG A 246 -11.02 5.00 -0.94
CA ARG A 246 -10.25 5.30 -2.15
C ARG A 246 -11.11 5.91 -3.25
N GLU A 247 -12.25 5.31 -3.53
CA GLU A 247 -13.14 5.76 -4.60
C GLU A 247 -13.83 7.08 -4.26
N ASN A 248 -14.32 7.22 -3.04
CA ASN A 248 -14.94 8.47 -2.59
C ASN A 248 -13.94 9.63 -2.52
N SER A 249 -12.67 9.35 -2.20
CA SER A 249 -11.62 10.37 -2.26
C SER A 249 -11.43 10.88 -3.69
N GLN A 250 -11.41 9.99 -4.67
CA GLN A 250 -11.32 10.38 -6.08
C GLN A 250 -12.55 11.16 -6.53
N ILE A 251 -13.76 10.67 -6.23
CA ILE A 251 -15.02 11.36 -6.54
C ILE A 251 -15.03 12.76 -5.96
N ALA A 252 -14.62 12.91 -4.70
CA ALA A 252 -14.56 14.21 -4.04
C ALA A 252 -13.64 15.18 -4.75
N VAL A 253 -12.43 14.76 -5.10
CA VAL A 253 -11.45 15.62 -5.79
C VAL A 253 -11.94 15.99 -7.19
N ASP A 254 -12.55 15.05 -7.93
CA ASP A 254 -13.15 15.31 -9.25
C ASP A 254 -14.26 16.38 -9.17
N ARG A 255 -15.13 16.29 -8.16
CA ARG A 255 -16.18 17.30 -7.92
C ARG A 255 -15.60 18.68 -7.62
N LEU A 256 -14.59 18.74 -6.78
CA LEU A 256 -13.94 20.00 -6.42
C LEU A 256 -13.19 20.64 -7.59
N PHE A 257 -12.70 19.83 -8.53
CA PHE A 257 -12.00 20.32 -9.72
C PHE A 257 -12.90 21.23 -10.56
N THR A 258 -14.21 20.96 -10.62
CA THR A 258 -15.16 21.78 -11.38
C THR A 258 -15.24 23.23 -10.86
N ILE A 259 -15.05 23.43 -9.56
CA ILE A 259 -15.04 24.76 -8.93
C ILE A 259 -13.77 25.53 -9.28
N ARG A 260 -12.65 24.83 -9.34
CA ARG A 260 -11.34 25.39 -9.76
C ARG A 260 -11.33 25.80 -11.22
N GLY A 261 -12.04 25.03 -12.06
CA GLY A 261 -12.01 25.23 -13.53
C GLY A 261 -10.60 25.17 -14.08
N ALA A 262 -10.30 25.92 -15.13
CA ALA A 262 -8.98 25.93 -15.77
C ALA A 262 -7.83 26.36 -14.81
N HIS A 263 -8.11 27.15 -13.79
CA HIS A 263 -7.11 27.52 -12.78
C HIS A 263 -6.59 26.30 -11.98
N GLY A 264 -7.41 25.25 -11.84
CA GLY A 264 -6.99 23.99 -11.21
C GLY A 264 -5.92 23.20 -11.97
N LEU A 265 -5.68 23.54 -13.26
CA LEU A 265 -4.68 22.88 -14.10
C LEU A 265 -3.25 23.44 -13.92
N HIS A 266 -3.12 24.61 -13.29
CA HIS A 266 -1.82 25.25 -13.13
C HIS A 266 -0.95 24.56 -12.08
N VAL A 267 0.27 24.19 -12.45
CA VAL A 267 1.25 23.56 -11.54
C VAL A 267 1.74 24.47 -10.42
N SER A 268 1.54 25.78 -10.55
CA SER A 268 1.82 26.76 -9.50
C SER A 268 0.80 26.70 -8.35
N GLY A 269 -0.35 26.02 -8.57
CA GLY A 269 -1.36 25.76 -7.56
C GLY A 269 -1.24 24.33 -7.00
N ASN A 270 -1.80 24.09 -5.83
CA ASN A 270 -1.75 22.75 -5.23
C ASN A 270 -2.79 21.78 -5.81
N PHE A 271 -3.83 22.29 -6.48
CA PHE A 271 -5.01 21.49 -6.79
C PHE A 271 -4.72 20.40 -7.81
N GLU A 272 -3.91 20.68 -8.86
CA GLU A 272 -3.54 19.70 -9.86
C GLU A 272 -2.79 18.53 -9.22
N ARG A 273 -2.03 18.78 -8.14
CA ARG A 273 -1.33 17.74 -7.39
C ARG A 273 -2.32 16.85 -6.63
N TYR A 274 -3.32 17.40 -5.96
CA TYR A 274 -4.36 16.58 -5.31
C TYR A 274 -5.05 15.66 -6.30
N TYR A 275 -5.39 16.19 -7.48
CA TYR A 275 -6.02 15.43 -8.55
C TYR A 275 -5.14 14.27 -9.04
N ARG A 276 -3.85 14.53 -9.28
CA ARG A 276 -2.90 13.50 -9.71
C ARG A 276 -2.68 12.45 -8.62
N ASP A 277 -2.42 12.89 -7.41
CA ASP A 277 -1.99 12.02 -6.31
C ASP A 277 -3.15 11.11 -5.82
N VAL A 278 -4.39 11.61 -5.78
CA VAL A 278 -5.53 10.76 -5.44
C VAL A 278 -5.73 9.63 -6.46
N ARG A 279 -5.41 9.88 -7.72
CA ARG A 279 -5.55 8.88 -8.78
C ARG A 279 -4.57 7.72 -8.63
N ALA A 280 -3.34 7.97 -8.24
CA ALA A 280 -2.33 6.92 -8.08
C ALA A 280 -2.74 5.86 -7.05
N GLY A 281 -3.39 6.26 -5.96
CA GLY A 281 -3.83 5.34 -4.93
C GLY A 281 -4.89 4.34 -5.38
N THR A 282 -5.61 4.60 -6.47
CA THR A 282 -6.57 3.67 -7.06
C THR A 282 -5.92 2.67 -8.04
N LEU A 283 -4.65 2.88 -8.40
CA LEU A 283 -3.92 2.08 -9.39
C LEU A 283 -2.87 1.15 -8.78
N HIS A 284 -2.75 1.12 -7.46
CA HIS A 284 -1.72 0.33 -6.79
C HIS A 284 -1.94 -1.18 -7.04
N ALA A 285 -0.88 -1.86 -7.49
CA ALA A 285 -0.94 -3.26 -7.94
C ALA A 285 -1.45 -4.27 -6.87
N PHE A 286 -1.21 -4.01 -5.58
CA PHE A 286 -1.70 -4.87 -4.51
C PHE A 286 -3.19 -4.70 -4.20
N PHE A 287 -3.82 -3.66 -4.73
CA PHE A 287 -5.20 -3.29 -4.41
C PHE A 287 -5.99 -2.86 -5.64
N PRO A 288 -6.00 -3.66 -6.72
CA PRO A 288 -6.80 -3.31 -7.90
C PRO A 288 -8.28 -3.35 -7.51
N PRO A 289 -9.05 -2.28 -7.78
CA PRO A 289 -10.45 -2.19 -7.33
C PRO A 289 -11.34 -3.34 -7.78
N ASP A 290 -11.14 -3.81 -9.01
CA ASP A 290 -11.95 -4.92 -9.56
C ASP A 290 -11.67 -6.23 -8.84
N LEU A 291 -10.42 -6.45 -8.46
CA LEU A 291 -10.01 -7.60 -7.70
C LEU A 291 -10.58 -7.59 -6.28
N GLU A 292 -10.61 -6.41 -5.66
CA GLU A 292 -11.23 -6.24 -4.35
C GLU A 292 -12.75 -6.51 -4.43
N ARG A 293 -13.43 -6.00 -5.47
CA ARG A 293 -14.86 -6.28 -5.71
C ARG A 293 -15.15 -7.74 -5.93
N GLU A 294 -14.31 -8.43 -6.71
CA GLU A 294 -14.45 -9.87 -6.92
C GLU A 294 -14.37 -10.65 -5.60
N LEU A 295 -13.38 -10.34 -4.76
CA LEU A 295 -13.22 -10.99 -3.46
C LEU A 295 -14.39 -10.72 -2.52
N ILE A 296 -14.88 -9.48 -2.49
CA ILE A 296 -16.07 -9.11 -1.72
C ILE A 296 -17.28 -9.87 -2.21
N GLY A 297 -17.52 -9.87 -3.54
CA GLY A 297 -18.65 -10.58 -4.14
C GLY A 297 -18.61 -12.08 -3.89
N LYS A 298 -17.47 -12.73 -4.07
CA LYS A 298 -17.27 -14.15 -3.75
C LYS A 298 -17.59 -14.46 -2.29
N HIS A 299 -17.13 -13.62 -1.37
CA HIS A 299 -17.42 -13.80 0.04
C HIS A 299 -18.92 -13.72 0.34
N LEU A 300 -19.60 -12.71 -0.18
CA LEU A 300 -21.05 -12.51 0.03
C LEU A 300 -21.89 -13.64 -0.57
N PHE A 301 -21.44 -14.25 -1.67
CA PHE A 301 -22.08 -15.41 -2.28
C PHE A 301 -21.67 -16.74 -1.63
N GLY A 302 -20.77 -16.75 -0.65
CA GLY A 302 -20.22 -17.98 -0.06
C GLY A 302 -19.32 -18.78 -1.02
N VAL A 303 -18.80 -18.16 -2.06
CA VAL A 303 -17.90 -18.80 -3.03
C VAL A 303 -16.46 -18.74 -2.50
N PRO A 304 -15.67 -19.83 -2.53
CA PRO A 304 -14.27 -19.81 -2.19
C PRO A 304 -13.46 -18.79 -3.03
N ALA A 305 -12.49 -18.13 -2.41
CA ALA A 305 -11.73 -17.08 -3.08
C ALA A 305 -10.95 -17.57 -4.32
N ASP A 306 -10.55 -18.84 -4.30
CA ASP A 306 -9.77 -19.55 -5.33
C ASP A 306 -10.64 -20.36 -6.31
N ALA A 307 -11.97 -20.40 -6.11
CA ALA A 307 -12.89 -21.23 -6.91
C ALA A 307 -12.89 -20.91 -8.42
N GLN A 308 -12.40 -19.75 -8.80
CA GLN A 308 -12.17 -19.38 -10.21
C GLN A 308 -10.82 -18.68 -10.31
N PRO A 309 -9.92 -19.16 -11.17
CA PRO A 309 -8.71 -18.41 -11.49
C PRO A 309 -9.14 -17.05 -12.05
N ARG A 310 -8.53 -15.99 -11.58
CA ARG A 310 -8.85 -14.61 -11.97
C ARG A 310 -8.58 -14.34 -13.44
N TRP A 311 -7.63 -15.10 -13.99
CA TRP A 311 -7.18 -14.98 -15.37
C TRP A 311 -6.87 -16.40 -15.84
N SER A 312 -7.63 -16.92 -16.72
CA SER A 312 -7.33 -18.13 -17.48
C SER A 312 -6.47 -17.77 -18.69
#